data_2eb3f4512352f16acfd8ffbf9237ec53
#
_entry.id   2eb3f4512352f16acfd8ffbf9237ec53
#
_cell.length_a   1.000
_cell.length_b   1.000
_cell.length_c   1.000
_cell.angle_alpha   90.00
_cell.angle_beta   90.00
_cell.angle_gamma   90.00
#
_symmetry.space_group_name_H-M   'P 1'
#
loop_
_entity.id
_entity.type
_entity.pdbx_description
1 polymer ?
#
loop_
_entity_poly.entity_id
_entity_poly.type
_entity_poly.pdbx_seq_one_letter_code
_entity_poly.pdbx_strand_id
1 'polypeptide(L)'
;MGEVNVASSDETIVKVKDGIMIAVSAGEAVIRAKIGKTSAETNVIVVADATAEQVNGFGEEYINIYGRSYIQEGRLNLDQTANAVEIGIGGGNLSVTLSSTANSYMRIYIDESTEGKRLNIPVGIRKYMLASELEEGYHKIRLAKATEMQDACWDVLAFEADRFTCVREKSDLKIEFIGDSISVGYGVLGDFGQNKSVENSDCTKAYPFVAAQALNADYSIIAWSGICTKAYHWEKNINMAELYKHVSFTNTEEYAFDFSPDIIVINLGTNETSYLSRNLQYADRFLADYYGFLKYVREKNPESYIICLYGMMGVNTLIGGGIEAACAEMDDEKIIYNPLVIKSDTSAANGHPAASAQIEWGKELADFIEK
;
A
#
# COMPACT_ATOMS: atom_id res chain seq x y z
N MET A 1 -1.33 10.27 37.24
CA MET A 1 -1.91 10.69 35.98
C MET A 1 -3.34 11.14 36.26
N GLY A 2 -3.74 12.33 35.73
CA GLY A 2 -5.10 12.83 35.95
C GLY A 2 -6.10 11.99 35.16
N GLU A 3 -7.29 11.82 35.69
CA GLU A 3 -8.39 11.13 35.02
C GLU A 3 -8.86 11.96 33.82
N VAL A 4 -9.07 11.30 32.66
CA VAL A 4 -9.61 11.94 31.47
C VAL A 4 -11.12 11.94 31.55
N ASN A 5 -11.73 13.12 31.60
CA ASN A 5 -13.18 13.26 31.54
C ASN A 5 -13.61 13.52 30.11
N VAL A 6 -14.49 12.67 29.58
CA VAL A 6 -15.04 12.80 28.23
C VAL A 6 -16.55 13.03 28.33
N ALA A 7 -17.04 14.07 27.66
CA ALA A 7 -18.45 14.45 27.69
C ALA A 7 -18.95 14.79 26.28
N SER A 8 -20.21 14.51 26.02
CA SER A 8 -20.94 14.92 24.82
C SER A 8 -21.64 16.24 25.05
N SER A 9 -21.73 17.08 24.02
CA SER A 9 -22.58 18.28 24.04
C SER A 9 -24.07 17.94 23.96
N ASP A 10 -24.42 16.74 23.43
CA ASP A 10 -25.78 16.26 23.32
C ASP A 10 -25.82 14.73 23.47
N GLU A 11 -26.25 14.26 24.65
CA GLU A 11 -26.38 12.84 24.96
C GLU A 11 -27.56 12.16 24.26
N THR A 12 -28.45 12.91 23.65
CA THR A 12 -29.54 12.36 22.83
C THR A 12 -29.06 11.96 21.44
N ILE A 13 -27.90 12.47 21.04
CA ILE A 13 -27.22 12.17 19.76
C ILE A 13 -26.05 11.22 19.99
N VAL A 14 -25.13 11.58 20.88
CA VAL A 14 -24.00 10.74 21.27
C VAL A 14 -23.91 10.67 22.78
N LYS A 15 -23.98 9.49 23.36
CA LYS A 15 -23.76 9.24 24.78
C LYS A 15 -22.34 8.73 25.02
N VAL A 16 -21.67 9.25 26.04
CA VAL A 16 -20.37 8.77 26.47
C VAL A 16 -20.53 7.92 27.74
N LYS A 17 -20.11 6.65 27.69
CA LYS A 17 -20.12 5.74 28.84
C LYS A 17 -18.80 4.98 28.89
N ASP A 18 -18.14 5.02 30.02
CA ASP A 18 -16.86 4.32 30.27
C ASP A 18 -15.79 4.62 29.23
N GLY A 19 -15.75 5.89 28.74
CA GLY A 19 -14.83 6.32 27.68
C GLY A 19 -15.21 5.89 26.26
N ILE A 20 -16.34 5.21 26.08
CA ILE A 20 -16.87 4.76 24.79
C ILE A 20 -17.98 5.70 24.33
N MET A 21 -17.90 6.16 23.07
CA MET A 21 -18.97 6.93 22.42
C MET A 21 -20.01 5.97 21.84
N ILE A 22 -21.26 6.17 22.20
CA ILE A 22 -22.41 5.38 21.75
C ILE A 22 -23.34 6.31 20.96
N ALA A 23 -23.56 6.02 19.69
CA ALA A 23 -24.56 6.69 18.86
C ALA A 23 -25.97 6.38 19.39
N VAL A 24 -26.80 7.41 19.56
CA VAL A 24 -28.18 7.29 20.09
C VAL A 24 -29.20 7.67 19.04
N SER A 25 -29.04 8.79 18.37
CA SER A 25 -29.92 9.26 17.29
C SER A 25 -29.12 10.08 16.27
N ALA A 26 -29.68 10.23 15.06
CA ALA A 26 -29.09 11.07 14.04
C ALA A 26 -28.98 12.54 14.50
N GLY A 27 -27.86 13.20 14.15
CA GLY A 27 -27.59 14.58 14.48
C GLY A 27 -26.09 14.84 14.67
N GLU A 28 -25.76 16.05 15.12
CA GLU A 28 -24.38 16.46 15.39
C GLU A 28 -24.16 16.70 16.88
N ALA A 29 -23.04 16.22 17.41
CA ALA A 29 -22.63 16.47 18.78
C ALA A 29 -21.13 16.77 18.84
N VAL A 30 -20.74 17.66 19.77
CA VAL A 30 -19.33 17.94 20.09
C VAL A 30 -18.91 17.06 21.26
N ILE A 31 -17.86 16.26 21.06
CA ILE A 31 -17.26 15.50 22.14
C ILE A 31 -16.07 16.27 22.68
N ARG A 32 -16.08 16.51 23.97
CA ARG A 32 -15.01 17.21 24.68
C ARG A 32 -14.30 16.27 25.63
N ALA A 33 -12.99 16.12 25.47
CA ALA A 33 -12.12 15.41 26.40
C ALA A 33 -11.32 16.44 27.21
N LYS A 34 -11.26 16.25 28.54
CA LYS A 34 -10.55 17.15 29.45
C LYS A 34 -9.68 16.39 30.43
N ILE A 35 -8.43 16.84 30.58
CA ILE A 35 -7.49 16.36 31.59
C ILE A 35 -6.83 17.57 32.27
N GLY A 36 -7.09 17.75 33.55
CA GLY A 36 -6.61 18.94 34.28
C GLY A 36 -7.09 20.26 33.66
N LYS A 37 -6.16 21.08 33.16
CA LYS A 37 -6.46 22.36 32.47
C LYS A 37 -6.49 22.24 30.94
N THR A 38 -6.15 21.09 30.37
CA THR A 38 -6.10 20.85 28.93
C THR A 38 -7.40 20.21 28.45
N SER A 39 -7.94 20.67 27.33
CA SER A 39 -9.11 20.08 26.70
C SER A 39 -8.91 20.00 25.17
N ALA A 40 -9.53 18.97 24.58
CA ALA A 40 -9.65 18.80 23.12
C ALA A 40 -11.12 18.56 22.79
N GLU A 41 -11.55 19.00 21.62
CA GLU A 41 -12.91 18.82 21.12
C GLU A 41 -12.88 18.20 19.72
N THR A 42 -13.91 17.40 19.40
CA THR A 42 -14.15 16.86 18.07
C THR A 42 -15.63 16.85 17.77
N ASN A 43 -16.01 17.18 16.53
CA ASN A 43 -17.38 17.04 16.08
C ASN A 43 -17.64 15.59 15.70
N VAL A 44 -18.78 15.06 16.15
CA VAL A 44 -19.29 13.75 15.80
C VAL A 44 -20.64 13.94 15.12
N ILE A 45 -20.78 13.39 13.92
CA ILE A 45 -22.05 13.36 13.19
C ILE A 45 -22.58 11.91 13.28
N VAL A 46 -23.76 11.75 13.83
CA VAL A 46 -24.52 10.50 13.79
C VAL A 46 -25.51 10.61 12.66
N VAL A 47 -25.36 9.75 11.66
CA VAL A 47 -26.31 9.64 10.56
C VAL A 47 -27.38 8.59 10.92
N ALA A 48 -28.66 8.86 10.55
CA ALA A 48 -29.70 7.86 10.69
C ALA A 48 -29.41 6.67 9.77
N ASP A 49 -29.59 5.46 10.27
CA ASP A 49 -29.62 4.25 9.43
C ASP A 49 -30.81 4.35 8.47
N ALA A 50 -30.59 4.93 7.31
CA ALA A 50 -31.41 4.62 6.17
C ALA A 50 -30.94 3.23 5.72
N THR A 51 -31.77 2.20 5.82
CA THR A 51 -31.60 0.83 5.33
C THR A 51 -30.28 0.57 4.58
N ALA A 52 -29.16 0.66 5.29
CA ALA A 52 -27.85 0.47 4.70
C ALA A 52 -27.74 -1.01 4.30
N GLU A 53 -27.51 -1.25 3.04
CA GLU A 53 -27.15 -2.58 2.59
C GLU A 53 -25.75 -2.90 3.15
N GLN A 54 -25.63 -4.01 3.85
CA GLN A 54 -24.35 -4.49 4.36
C GLN A 54 -23.87 -5.63 3.47
N VAL A 55 -22.75 -5.44 2.83
CA VAL A 55 -22.05 -6.53 2.13
C VAL A 55 -21.21 -7.29 3.16
N ASN A 56 -21.77 -8.37 3.69
CA ASN A 56 -21.10 -9.39 4.49
C ASN A 56 -20.56 -10.48 3.56
N GLY A 57 -19.47 -10.22 2.95
CA GLY A 57 -18.82 -11.12 1.98
C GLY A 57 -18.21 -10.27 0.88
N PHE A 58 -16.91 -10.39 0.70
CA PHE A 58 -16.16 -9.60 -0.27
C PHE A 58 -16.31 -10.22 -1.67
N GLY A 59 -17.58 -10.31 -2.15
CA GLY A 59 -17.92 -10.87 -3.45
C GLY A 59 -17.48 -9.95 -4.59
N GLU A 60 -16.98 -10.54 -5.66
CA GLU A 60 -16.47 -9.85 -6.86
C GLU A 60 -17.49 -8.94 -7.56
N GLU A 61 -18.77 -9.07 -7.25
CA GLU A 61 -19.83 -8.28 -7.88
C GLU A 61 -19.77 -6.79 -7.52
N TYR A 62 -19.43 -6.47 -6.26
CA TYR A 62 -19.46 -5.08 -5.75
C TYR A 62 -18.08 -4.52 -5.46
N ILE A 63 -17.05 -5.37 -5.43
CA ILE A 63 -15.73 -5.05 -4.91
C ILE A 63 -14.63 -5.58 -5.81
N ASN A 64 -13.70 -4.72 -6.22
CA ASN A 64 -12.41 -5.10 -6.78
C ASN A 64 -11.33 -5.01 -5.71
N ILE A 65 -10.49 -6.04 -5.59
CA ILE A 65 -9.36 -6.07 -4.67
C ILE A 65 -8.06 -5.96 -5.48
N TYR A 66 -7.13 -5.11 -5.05
CA TYR A 66 -5.82 -4.89 -5.66
C TYR A 66 -4.71 -5.34 -4.73
N GLY A 67 -3.76 -6.09 -5.27
CA GLY A 67 -2.64 -6.68 -4.53
C GLY A 67 -2.98 -8.01 -3.85
N ARG A 68 -1.93 -8.72 -3.40
CA ARG A 68 -2.10 -9.98 -2.67
C ARG A 68 -2.86 -9.75 -1.38
N SER A 69 -3.92 -10.51 -1.18
CA SER A 69 -4.80 -10.43 -0.03
C SER A 69 -5.37 -11.82 0.28
N TYR A 70 -6.00 -11.98 1.41
CA TYR A 70 -6.69 -13.22 1.77
C TYR A 70 -7.89 -12.91 2.68
N ILE A 71 -8.84 -13.85 2.71
CA ILE A 71 -9.99 -13.76 3.60
C ILE A 71 -9.82 -14.81 4.70
N GLN A 72 -9.83 -14.36 5.94
CA GLN A 72 -9.76 -15.23 7.11
C GLN A 72 -10.87 -14.83 8.10
N GLU A 73 -11.64 -15.82 8.55
CA GLU A 73 -12.75 -15.61 9.49
C GLU A 73 -13.75 -14.51 9.04
N GLY A 74 -14.00 -14.41 7.74
CA GLY A 74 -14.89 -13.42 7.15
C GLY A 74 -14.34 -11.99 7.13
N ARG A 75 -13.03 -11.80 7.31
CA ARG A 75 -12.33 -10.51 7.23
C ARG A 75 -11.39 -10.51 6.03
N LEU A 76 -11.40 -9.42 5.28
CA LEU A 76 -10.45 -9.23 4.19
C LEU A 76 -9.17 -8.60 4.75
N ASN A 77 -8.08 -9.34 4.67
CA ASN A 77 -6.77 -8.86 5.10
C ASN A 77 -6.09 -8.06 3.98
N LEU A 78 -5.62 -6.85 4.31
CA LEU A 78 -4.92 -5.93 3.43
C LEU A 78 -3.55 -5.57 4.04
N ASP A 79 -2.63 -6.54 4.05
CA ASP A 79 -1.30 -6.36 4.64
C ASP A 79 -0.32 -5.69 3.69
N GLN A 80 -0.33 -6.10 2.43
CA GLN A 80 0.68 -5.67 1.46
C GLN A 80 0.67 -4.15 1.22
N THR A 81 1.78 -3.67 0.71
CA THR A 81 1.98 -2.27 0.34
C THR A 81 0.96 -1.84 -0.70
N ALA A 82 0.29 -0.73 -0.44
CA ALA A 82 -0.72 -0.14 -1.30
C ALA A 82 -1.86 -1.09 -1.71
N ASN A 83 -2.13 -2.17 -0.94
CA ASN A 83 -3.36 -2.92 -1.10
C ASN A 83 -4.55 -1.96 -1.17
N ALA A 84 -5.48 -2.23 -2.07
CA ALA A 84 -6.65 -1.40 -2.22
C ALA A 84 -7.92 -2.21 -2.45
N VAL A 85 -9.04 -1.59 -2.12
CA VAL A 85 -10.38 -2.06 -2.46
C VAL A 85 -11.09 -0.97 -3.22
N GLU A 86 -11.74 -1.32 -4.30
CA GLU A 86 -12.60 -0.44 -5.09
C GLU A 86 -14.03 -0.92 -5.00
N ILE A 87 -14.95 -0.03 -4.69
CA ILE A 87 -16.35 -0.34 -4.41
C ILE A 87 -17.23 0.47 -5.34
N GLY A 88 -18.24 -0.19 -5.94
CA GLY A 88 -19.29 0.47 -6.73
C GLY A 88 -20.50 0.82 -5.85
N ILE A 89 -20.95 2.08 -5.89
CA ILE A 89 -22.19 2.52 -5.23
C ILE A 89 -23.07 3.34 -6.15
N GLY A 90 -24.38 3.39 -5.85
CA GLY A 90 -25.39 4.09 -6.63
C GLY A 90 -25.70 5.51 -6.13
N GLY A 91 -24.75 6.19 -5.49
CA GLY A 91 -24.92 7.47 -4.80
C GLY A 91 -25.08 7.30 -3.29
N GLY A 92 -25.27 8.42 -2.56
CA GLY A 92 -25.43 8.43 -1.11
C GLY A 92 -24.14 8.27 -0.34
N ASN A 93 -24.13 7.41 0.69
CA ASN A 93 -23.02 7.24 1.63
C ASN A 93 -22.36 5.89 1.46
N LEU A 94 -21.03 5.85 1.72
CA LEU A 94 -20.26 4.63 1.86
C LEU A 94 -19.36 4.72 3.08
N SER A 95 -19.38 3.69 3.91
CA SER A 95 -18.47 3.54 5.05
C SER A 95 -17.78 2.18 5.05
N VAL A 96 -16.64 2.11 5.73
CA VAL A 96 -15.89 0.89 5.99
C VAL A 96 -15.67 0.72 7.49
N THR A 97 -15.85 -0.49 7.99
CA THR A 97 -15.37 -0.89 9.32
C THR A 97 -14.10 -1.70 9.13
N LEU A 98 -13.00 -1.21 9.67
CA LEU A 98 -11.71 -1.88 9.60
C LEU A 98 -10.98 -1.90 10.95
N SER A 99 -10.14 -2.91 11.13
CA SER A 99 -9.17 -3.03 12.21
C SER A 99 -7.78 -2.68 11.69
N SER A 100 -7.01 -1.90 12.44
CA SER A 100 -5.61 -1.65 12.18
C SER A 100 -4.75 -2.08 13.36
N THR A 101 -3.64 -2.76 13.10
CA THR A 101 -2.73 -3.25 14.16
C THR A 101 -1.90 -2.14 14.80
N ALA A 102 -1.73 -1.01 14.11
CA ALA A 102 -1.01 0.18 14.57
C ALA A 102 -1.56 1.44 13.89
N ASN A 103 -1.05 2.62 14.26
CA ASN A 103 -1.36 3.85 13.53
C ASN A 103 -0.91 3.74 12.07
N SER A 104 -1.78 4.12 11.17
CA SER A 104 -1.58 3.99 9.74
C SER A 104 -2.33 5.07 8.97
N TYR A 105 -2.27 5.04 7.65
CA TYR A 105 -2.99 5.97 6.78
C TYR A 105 -3.65 5.25 5.63
N MET A 106 -4.82 5.76 5.22
CA MET A 106 -5.48 5.40 3.96
C MET A 106 -5.54 6.59 3.01
N ARG A 107 -5.68 6.31 1.72
CA ARG A 107 -6.15 7.27 0.73
C ARG A 107 -7.46 6.83 0.14
N ILE A 108 -8.38 7.79 -0.02
CA ILE A 108 -9.72 7.60 -0.57
C ILE A 108 -9.78 8.36 -1.88
N TYR A 109 -10.07 7.65 -2.95
CA TYR A 109 -10.27 8.20 -4.29
C TYR A 109 -11.74 8.02 -4.66
N ILE A 110 -12.36 9.06 -5.20
CA ILE A 110 -13.74 9.03 -5.67
C ILE A 110 -13.74 9.27 -7.17
N ASP A 111 -14.36 8.38 -7.90
CA ASP A 111 -14.45 8.39 -9.36
C ASP A 111 -13.07 8.49 -10.04
N GLU A 112 -12.90 9.39 -10.99
CA GLU A 112 -11.65 9.57 -11.73
C GLU A 112 -10.64 10.48 -11.01
N SER A 113 -10.82 10.74 -9.70
CA SER A 113 -9.87 11.55 -8.93
C SER A 113 -8.50 10.88 -8.86
N THR A 114 -7.46 11.58 -9.24
CA THR A 114 -6.07 11.15 -9.10
C THR A 114 -5.44 11.59 -7.78
N GLU A 115 -6.07 12.55 -7.08
CA GLU A 115 -5.65 13.05 -5.77
C GLU A 115 -6.56 12.47 -4.67
N GLY A 116 -6.10 11.40 -4.02
CA GLY A 116 -6.84 10.77 -2.94
C GLY A 116 -6.78 11.57 -1.64
N LYS A 117 -7.91 11.68 -0.94
CA LYS A 117 -7.96 12.25 0.41
C LYS A 117 -7.23 11.33 1.39
N ARG A 118 -6.19 11.82 2.05
CA ARG A 118 -5.44 11.07 3.07
C ARG A 118 -6.15 11.14 4.42
N LEU A 119 -6.33 10.00 5.06
CA LEU A 119 -6.99 9.87 6.37
C LEU A 119 -6.11 9.05 7.32
N ASN A 120 -5.98 9.55 8.57
CA ASN A 120 -5.30 8.81 9.65
C ASN A 120 -6.19 7.68 10.16
N ILE A 121 -5.58 6.50 10.35
CA ILE A 121 -6.20 5.28 10.84
C ILE A 121 -5.49 4.86 12.13
N PRO A 122 -6.00 5.26 13.31
CA PRO A 122 -5.47 4.82 14.57
C PRO A 122 -5.62 3.30 14.78
N VAL A 123 -4.81 2.75 15.67
CA VAL A 123 -4.90 1.35 16.10
C VAL A 123 -6.31 0.97 16.59
N GLY A 124 -6.73 -0.25 16.29
CA GLY A 124 -7.99 -0.83 16.70
C GLY A 124 -9.08 -0.82 15.64
N ILE A 125 -10.30 -1.22 16.03
CA ILE A 125 -11.45 -1.34 15.13
C ILE A 125 -12.22 -0.02 15.12
N ARG A 126 -12.46 0.52 13.92
CA ARG A 126 -13.22 1.76 13.73
C ARG A 126 -14.00 1.74 12.42
N LYS A 127 -15.12 2.50 12.40
CA LYS A 127 -15.89 2.80 11.20
C LYS A 127 -15.42 4.15 10.64
N TYR A 128 -15.21 4.19 9.33
CA TYR A 128 -14.78 5.39 8.61
C TYR A 128 -15.75 5.69 7.47
N MET A 129 -16.17 6.94 7.35
CA MET A 129 -16.91 7.44 6.20
C MET A 129 -15.95 7.63 5.03
N LEU A 130 -16.15 6.88 3.96
CA LEU A 130 -15.34 6.98 2.73
C LEU A 130 -15.92 8.02 1.77
N ALA A 131 -17.24 8.04 1.64
CA ALA A 131 -17.98 9.02 0.82
C ALA A 131 -19.30 9.36 1.51
N SER A 132 -19.80 10.59 1.33
CA SER A 132 -21.07 11.04 1.88
C SER A 132 -21.82 11.92 0.88
N GLU A 133 -23.14 11.77 0.85
CA GLU A 133 -24.06 12.61 0.07
C GLU A 133 -23.71 12.71 -1.42
N LEU A 134 -23.15 11.61 -2.01
CA LEU A 134 -22.93 11.57 -3.45
C LEU A 134 -24.25 11.62 -4.19
N GLU A 135 -24.28 12.30 -5.32
CA GLU A 135 -25.45 12.39 -6.19
C GLU A 135 -25.92 11.00 -6.64
N GLU A 136 -27.18 10.87 -7.07
CA GLU A 136 -27.66 9.62 -7.62
C GLU A 136 -26.93 9.27 -8.93
N GLY A 137 -26.39 8.07 -9.02
CA GLY A 137 -25.62 7.61 -10.16
C GLY A 137 -24.53 6.63 -9.74
N TYR A 138 -23.82 6.07 -10.71
CA TYR A 138 -22.68 5.20 -10.44
C TYR A 138 -21.49 6.00 -9.94
N HIS A 139 -20.97 5.62 -8.79
CA HIS A 139 -19.70 6.11 -8.24
C HIS A 139 -18.77 4.95 -7.91
N LYS A 140 -17.50 5.18 -8.16
CA LYS A 140 -16.41 4.27 -7.86
C LYS A 140 -15.57 4.85 -6.73
N ILE A 141 -15.51 4.17 -5.60
CA ILE A 141 -14.73 4.61 -4.44
C ILE A 141 -13.59 3.63 -4.22
N ARG A 142 -12.34 4.09 -4.33
CA ARG A 142 -11.15 3.30 -4.04
C ARG A 142 -10.57 3.72 -2.69
N LEU A 143 -10.43 2.74 -1.80
CA LEU A 143 -9.72 2.82 -0.54
C LEU A 143 -8.37 2.15 -0.72
N ALA A 144 -7.26 2.89 -0.59
CA ALA A 144 -5.90 2.35 -0.68
C ALA A 144 -5.15 2.50 0.64
N LYS A 145 -4.48 1.45 1.08
CA LYS A 145 -3.58 1.46 2.24
C LYS A 145 -2.33 2.28 1.87
N ALA A 146 -2.08 3.37 2.61
CA ALA A 146 -0.98 4.30 2.32
C ALA A 146 0.30 4.00 3.13
N THR A 147 0.30 2.94 3.94
CA THR A 147 1.43 2.52 4.77
C THR A 147 1.94 1.15 4.36
N GLU A 148 3.23 0.91 4.58
CA GLU A 148 3.80 -0.42 4.37
C GLU A 148 3.32 -1.43 5.43
N MET A 149 3.53 -2.72 5.15
CA MET A 149 3.15 -3.81 6.04
C MET A 149 3.88 -3.75 7.39
N GLN A 150 5.14 -3.29 7.44
CA GLN A 150 5.91 -3.14 8.67
C GLN A 150 5.29 -2.12 9.64
N ASP A 151 4.58 -1.12 9.12
CA ASP A 151 3.93 -0.10 9.94
C ASP A 151 2.61 -0.60 10.51
N ALA A 152 1.75 -1.20 9.67
CA ALA A 152 0.45 -1.72 10.09
C ALA A 152 -0.13 -2.72 9.09
N CYS A 153 -0.90 -3.67 9.62
CA CYS A 153 -1.75 -4.59 8.88
C CYS A 153 -3.22 -4.22 9.10
N TRP A 154 -4.06 -4.48 8.10
CA TRP A 154 -5.50 -4.19 8.15
C TRP A 154 -6.35 -5.42 7.92
N ASP A 155 -7.41 -5.53 8.73
CA ASP A 155 -8.56 -6.38 8.46
C ASP A 155 -9.77 -5.50 8.14
N VAL A 156 -10.30 -5.60 6.94
CA VAL A 156 -11.60 -5.02 6.60
C VAL A 156 -12.70 -5.98 7.06
N LEU A 157 -13.61 -5.47 7.89
CA LEU A 157 -14.68 -6.27 8.48
C LEU A 157 -15.97 -6.17 7.69
N ALA A 158 -16.32 -4.96 7.24
CA ALA A 158 -17.54 -4.72 6.48
C ALA A 158 -17.47 -3.41 5.69
N PHE A 159 -18.21 -3.36 4.57
CA PHE A 159 -18.63 -2.12 3.91
C PHE A 159 -20.12 -1.93 4.11
N GLU A 160 -20.56 -0.69 4.28
CA GLU A 160 -21.95 -0.30 4.39
C GLU A 160 -22.19 0.87 3.46
N ALA A 161 -23.20 0.77 2.60
CA ALA A 161 -23.60 1.82 1.65
C ALA A 161 -25.13 1.98 1.63
N ASP A 162 -25.60 3.16 1.23
CA ASP A 162 -27.04 3.36 1.00
C ASP A 162 -27.54 2.47 -0.16
N ARG A 163 -26.69 2.25 -1.18
CA ARG A 163 -26.94 1.33 -2.27
C ARG A 163 -25.64 0.86 -2.92
N PHE A 164 -25.35 -0.44 -2.89
CA PHE A 164 -24.29 -1.03 -3.69
C PHE A 164 -24.70 -1.17 -5.15
N THR A 165 -23.76 -1.06 -6.06
CA THR A 165 -23.91 -1.41 -7.47
C THR A 165 -22.71 -2.25 -7.91
N CYS A 166 -22.89 -3.00 -9.02
CA CYS A 166 -21.79 -3.76 -9.58
C CYS A 166 -20.59 -2.85 -9.86
N VAL A 167 -19.43 -3.23 -9.35
CA VAL A 167 -18.18 -2.53 -9.67
C VAL A 167 -17.82 -2.80 -11.14
N ARG A 168 -17.20 -1.84 -11.82
CA ARG A 168 -16.70 -2.07 -13.17
C ARG A 168 -15.54 -3.06 -13.13
N GLU A 169 -15.42 -3.85 -14.19
CA GLU A 169 -14.29 -4.78 -14.35
C GLU A 169 -12.95 -4.02 -14.26
N LYS A 170 -11.97 -4.67 -13.65
CA LYS A 170 -10.60 -4.17 -13.64
C LYS A 170 -10.02 -4.16 -15.06
N SER A 171 -8.95 -3.40 -15.25
CA SER A 171 -8.17 -3.45 -16.49
C SER A 171 -7.61 -4.85 -16.77
N ASP A 172 -7.52 -5.21 -18.04
CA ASP A 172 -6.83 -6.44 -18.46
C ASP A 172 -5.31 -6.36 -18.22
N LEU A 173 -4.73 -5.15 -18.23
CA LEU A 173 -3.30 -4.95 -17.95
C LEU A 173 -3.01 -5.20 -16.47
N LYS A 174 -2.16 -6.18 -16.19
CA LYS A 174 -1.75 -6.58 -14.83
C LYS A 174 -0.27 -6.36 -14.61
N ILE A 175 0.07 -5.62 -13.56
CA ILE A 175 1.47 -5.30 -13.23
C ILE A 175 1.79 -5.73 -11.80
N GLU A 176 2.85 -6.52 -11.61
CA GLU A 176 3.39 -6.81 -10.29
C GLU A 176 4.68 -6.03 -10.06
N PHE A 177 4.80 -5.37 -8.91
CA PHE A 177 5.99 -4.65 -8.50
C PHE A 177 6.64 -5.36 -7.31
N ILE A 178 7.94 -5.60 -7.40
CA ILE A 178 8.74 -6.25 -6.37
C ILE A 178 9.84 -5.28 -5.95
N GLY A 179 9.90 -4.92 -4.66
CA GLY A 179 10.84 -3.89 -4.26
C GLY A 179 11.13 -3.78 -2.77
N ASP A 180 11.83 -2.71 -2.45
CA ASP A 180 12.28 -2.36 -1.10
C ASP A 180 11.62 -1.07 -0.57
N SER A 181 12.32 -0.32 0.28
CA SER A 181 11.85 0.93 0.87
C SER A 181 11.48 2.01 -0.17
N ILE A 182 12.09 1.99 -1.34
CA ILE A 182 11.77 2.90 -2.44
C ILE A 182 10.34 2.62 -2.91
N SER A 183 10.00 1.35 -3.09
CA SER A 183 8.71 0.91 -3.61
C SER A 183 7.56 1.06 -2.59
N VAL A 184 7.86 1.13 -1.29
CA VAL A 184 6.84 1.38 -0.25
C VAL A 184 6.60 2.87 0.04
N GLY A 185 7.36 3.79 -0.58
CA GLY A 185 7.23 5.22 -0.29
C GLY A 185 7.71 5.59 1.11
N TYR A 186 8.81 4.98 1.55
CA TYR A 186 9.44 5.21 2.86
C TYR A 186 9.84 6.67 3.04
N GLY A 187 9.22 7.37 3.99
CA GLY A 187 9.55 8.75 4.30
C GLY A 187 9.37 9.75 3.15
N VAL A 188 8.63 9.38 2.11
CA VAL A 188 8.48 10.08 0.83
C VAL A 188 7.91 11.50 0.94
N LEU A 189 7.16 11.79 2.02
CA LEU A 189 6.58 13.10 2.32
C LEU A 189 7.44 13.92 3.29
N GLY A 190 8.53 13.38 3.80
CA GLY A 190 9.43 14.08 4.73
C GLY A 190 10.52 14.84 4.00
N ASP A 191 11.23 15.68 4.75
CA ASP A 191 12.37 16.46 4.27
C ASP A 191 13.69 15.75 4.57
N PHE A 192 14.75 16.14 3.84
CA PHE A 192 16.12 15.70 4.13
C PHE A 192 16.51 15.99 5.58
N GLY A 193 17.09 14.99 6.24
CA GLY A 193 17.51 15.06 7.65
C GLY A 193 16.41 14.69 8.65
N GLN A 194 15.17 14.53 8.24
CA GLN A 194 14.12 13.93 9.08
C GLN A 194 14.29 12.41 9.16
N ASN A 195 13.82 11.84 10.26
CA ASN A 195 13.63 10.39 10.35
C ASN A 195 12.31 9.96 9.71
N LYS A 196 12.27 8.73 9.18
CA LYS A 196 11.02 8.10 8.74
C LYS A 196 10.04 8.01 9.90
N SER A 197 8.82 8.34 9.60
CA SER A 197 7.65 8.06 10.44
C SER A 197 6.48 7.59 9.58
N VAL A 198 5.42 7.09 10.21
CA VAL A 198 4.19 6.71 9.52
C VAL A 198 3.52 7.94 8.88
N GLU A 199 3.65 9.11 9.53
CA GLU A 199 3.10 10.39 9.07
C GLU A 199 3.74 10.88 7.78
N ASN A 200 5.06 10.66 7.61
CA ASN A 200 5.80 11.13 6.44
C ASN A 200 6.05 10.04 5.39
N SER A 201 5.44 8.85 5.54
CA SER A 201 5.46 7.77 4.55
C SER A 201 4.13 7.69 3.80
N ASP A 202 4.16 7.34 2.52
CA ASP A 202 2.94 7.18 1.73
C ASP A 202 3.19 6.31 0.50
N CYS A 203 2.72 5.06 0.54
CA CYS A 203 2.88 4.09 -0.55
C CYS A 203 2.21 4.56 -1.85
N THR A 204 1.15 5.37 -1.75
CA THR A 204 0.42 5.87 -2.92
C THR A 204 1.12 7.01 -3.65
N LYS A 205 2.23 7.49 -3.10
CA LYS A 205 3.13 8.47 -3.75
C LYS A 205 4.42 7.82 -4.26
N ALA A 206 4.57 6.50 -4.06
CA ALA A 206 5.69 5.74 -4.62
C ALA A 206 5.45 5.38 -6.09
N TYR A 207 6.53 5.23 -6.84
CA TYR A 207 6.50 5.00 -8.29
C TYR A 207 5.62 3.80 -8.72
N PRO A 208 5.54 2.68 -7.95
CA PRO A 208 4.70 1.55 -8.37
C PRO A 208 3.22 1.91 -8.44
N PHE A 209 2.70 2.54 -7.38
CA PHE A 209 1.29 2.95 -7.36
C PHE A 209 1.00 4.04 -8.40
N VAL A 210 1.92 4.99 -8.57
CA VAL A 210 1.78 6.07 -9.58
C VAL A 210 1.74 5.49 -10.99
N ALA A 211 2.63 4.55 -11.32
CA ALA A 211 2.64 3.89 -12.62
C ALA A 211 1.35 3.07 -12.86
N ALA A 212 0.95 2.27 -11.87
CA ALA A 212 -0.29 1.49 -11.95
C ALA A 212 -1.53 2.38 -12.13
N GLN A 213 -1.59 3.51 -11.41
CA GLN A 213 -2.69 4.47 -11.55
C GLN A 213 -2.69 5.15 -12.94
N ALA A 214 -1.53 5.56 -13.44
CA ALA A 214 -1.40 6.19 -14.76
C ALA A 214 -1.85 5.27 -15.90
N LEU A 215 -1.53 3.98 -15.79
CA LEU A 215 -1.90 2.93 -16.74
C LEU A 215 -3.31 2.36 -16.51
N ASN A 216 -4.01 2.80 -15.47
CA ASN A 216 -5.25 2.17 -15.00
C ASN A 216 -5.10 0.63 -14.84
N ALA A 217 -3.92 0.15 -14.44
CA ALA A 217 -3.62 -1.28 -14.36
C ALA A 217 -4.21 -1.94 -13.10
N ASP A 218 -4.55 -3.22 -13.21
CA ASP A 218 -4.63 -4.10 -12.04
C ASP A 218 -3.22 -4.33 -11.52
N TYR A 219 -2.99 -4.26 -10.21
CA TYR A 219 -1.63 -4.27 -9.68
C TYR A 219 -1.47 -5.11 -8.40
N SER A 220 -0.24 -5.56 -8.20
CA SER A 220 0.25 -6.16 -6.96
C SER A 220 1.59 -5.52 -6.60
N ILE A 221 1.79 -5.10 -5.35
CA ILE A 221 3.05 -4.51 -4.87
C ILE A 221 3.58 -5.32 -3.69
N ILE A 222 4.65 -6.08 -3.93
CA ILE A 222 5.34 -6.90 -2.93
C ILE A 222 6.63 -6.17 -2.56
N ALA A 223 6.57 -5.41 -1.48
CA ALA A 223 7.69 -4.57 -1.08
C ALA A 223 7.81 -4.48 0.44
N TRP A 224 9.07 -4.35 0.91
CA TRP A 224 9.41 -4.31 2.33
C TRP A 224 10.65 -3.46 2.58
N SER A 225 10.56 -2.47 3.46
CA SER A 225 11.70 -1.59 3.79
C SER A 225 12.87 -2.34 4.37
N GLY A 226 14.05 -2.13 3.79
CA GLY A 226 15.29 -2.78 4.23
C GLY A 226 15.49 -4.20 3.70
N ILE A 227 14.61 -4.69 2.82
CA ILE A 227 14.72 -6.05 2.29
C ILE A 227 15.86 -6.15 1.27
N CYS A 228 16.58 -7.27 1.33
CA CYS A 228 17.53 -7.71 0.32
C CYS A 228 16.94 -8.85 -0.50
N THR A 229 17.50 -9.14 -1.66
CA THR A 229 17.14 -10.30 -2.48
C THR A 229 17.30 -11.60 -1.70
N LYS A 230 18.40 -11.75 -0.99
CA LYS A 230 18.70 -12.82 -0.01
C LYS A 230 19.20 -12.20 1.30
N ALA A 231 19.25 -13.01 2.37
CA ALA A 231 19.77 -12.57 3.66
C ALA A 231 21.29 -12.42 3.64
N TYR A 232 21.79 -11.18 3.65
CA TYR A 232 23.24 -10.91 3.67
C TYR A 232 23.75 -10.54 5.05
N HIS A 233 23.09 -9.66 5.80
CA HIS A 233 23.69 -9.10 6.99
C HIS A 233 22.75 -8.63 8.10
N TRP A 234 21.50 -8.47 7.81
CA TRP A 234 20.59 -8.15 8.90
C TRP A 234 20.16 -9.46 9.53
N GLU A 235 20.20 -9.58 10.84
CA GLU A 235 19.76 -10.75 11.60
C GLU A 235 18.27 -11.12 11.38
N LYS A 236 17.65 -10.48 10.40
CA LYS A 236 16.27 -10.75 9.99
C LYS A 236 16.30 -11.82 8.91
N ASN A 237 15.67 -12.95 9.22
CA ASN A 237 15.45 -14.05 8.26
C ASN A 237 14.53 -13.67 7.08
N ILE A 238 14.12 -12.41 6.98
CA ILE A 238 13.24 -11.91 5.93
C ILE A 238 14.08 -11.46 4.75
N ASN A 239 13.86 -12.07 3.60
CA ASN A 239 14.42 -11.65 2.32
C ASN A 239 13.37 -11.80 1.22
N MET A 240 13.57 -11.13 0.08
CA MET A 240 12.57 -11.11 -0.97
C MET A 240 12.35 -12.49 -1.58
N ALA A 241 13.38 -13.32 -1.72
CA ALA A 241 13.26 -14.65 -2.27
C ALA A 241 12.36 -15.58 -1.43
N GLU A 242 12.23 -15.31 -0.12
CA GLU A 242 11.26 -16.01 0.74
C GLU A 242 9.92 -15.29 0.78
N LEU A 243 9.90 -13.95 0.94
CA LEU A 243 8.66 -13.18 1.02
C LEU A 243 7.78 -13.38 -0.23
N TYR A 244 8.39 -13.41 -1.40
CA TYR A 244 7.68 -13.56 -2.69
C TYR A 244 6.89 -14.85 -2.83
N LYS A 245 7.28 -15.91 -2.10
CA LYS A 245 6.61 -17.21 -2.11
C LYS A 245 5.29 -17.23 -1.35
N HIS A 246 5.04 -16.23 -0.52
CA HIS A 246 3.91 -16.19 0.41
C HIS A 246 2.88 -15.12 0.04
N VAL A 247 1.67 -15.27 0.56
CA VAL A 247 0.61 -14.27 0.39
C VAL A 247 1.03 -12.94 1.04
N SER A 248 1.55 -13.00 2.28
CA SER A 248 2.13 -11.86 2.98
C SER A 248 3.16 -12.33 4.01
N PHE A 249 3.78 -11.40 4.72
CA PHE A 249 4.65 -11.74 5.85
C PHE A 249 3.88 -12.35 7.04
N THR A 250 2.64 -11.91 7.25
CA THR A 250 1.77 -12.39 8.34
C THR A 250 1.06 -13.69 7.96
N ASN A 251 0.85 -13.94 6.68
CA ASN A 251 0.34 -15.20 6.15
C ASN A 251 1.40 -15.90 5.31
N THR A 252 2.05 -16.91 5.90
CA THR A 252 3.12 -17.69 5.29
C THR A 252 2.62 -18.90 4.48
N GLU A 253 1.33 -18.95 4.13
CA GLU A 253 0.82 -19.89 3.15
C GLU A 253 1.48 -19.62 1.79
N GLU A 254 1.76 -20.70 1.05
CA GLU A 254 2.35 -20.58 -0.28
C GLU A 254 1.37 -19.86 -1.20
N TYR A 255 1.85 -18.79 -1.87
CA TYR A 255 1.05 -18.04 -2.81
C TYR A 255 0.79 -18.85 -4.08
N ALA A 256 -0.44 -18.85 -4.57
CA ALA A 256 -0.86 -19.64 -5.71
C ALA A 256 -0.35 -19.12 -7.07
N PHE A 257 0.15 -17.88 -7.13
CA PHE A 257 0.56 -17.16 -8.36
C PHE A 257 -0.55 -17.08 -9.42
N ASP A 258 -1.79 -16.93 -8.97
CA ASP A 258 -2.99 -16.83 -9.81
C ASP A 258 -3.24 -15.42 -10.38
N PHE A 259 -2.52 -14.41 -9.89
CA PHE A 259 -2.59 -13.04 -10.42
C PHE A 259 -2.12 -12.96 -11.88
N SER A 260 -1.10 -13.74 -12.27
CA SER A 260 -0.56 -13.83 -13.65
C SER A 260 -0.32 -12.45 -14.30
N PRO A 261 0.69 -11.66 -13.84
CA PRO A 261 0.96 -10.34 -14.36
C PRO A 261 1.48 -10.37 -15.81
N ASP A 262 1.09 -9.39 -16.61
CA ASP A 262 1.69 -9.15 -17.95
C ASP A 262 3.11 -8.61 -17.80
N ILE A 263 3.32 -7.76 -16.78
CA ILE A 263 4.60 -7.10 -16.52
C ILE A 263 4.98 -7.24 -15.06
N ILE A 264 6.23 -7.56 -14.81
CA ILE A 264 6.84 -7.56 -13.47
C ILE A 264 7.95 -6.52 -13.44
N VAL A 265 7.90 -5.62 -12.46
CA VAL A 265 8.94 -4.60 -12.24
C VAL A 265 9.68 -4.94 -10.95
N ILE A 266 10.98 -5.23 -11.05
CA ILE A 266 11.84 -5.57 -9.91
C ILE A 266 12.78 -4.38 -9.64
N ASN A 267 12.71 -3.80 -8.44
CA ASN A 267 13.62 -2.75 -7.97
C ASN A 267 14.23 -3.17 -6.64
N LEU A 268 15.30 -3.93 -6.71
CA LEU A 268 16.07 -4.48 -5.60
C LEU A 268 17.56 -4.22 -5.81
N GLY A 269 18.35 -4.29 -4.74
CA GLY A 269 19.81 -4.09 -4.78
C GLY A 269 20.29 -2.91 -3.93
N THR A 270 19.41 -1.97 -3.58
CA THR A 270 19.77 -0.80 -2.79
C THR A 270 20.29 -1.19 -1.39
N ASN A 271 19.65 -2.15 -0.75
CA ASN A 271 20.07 -2.61 0.59
C ASN A 271 21.34 -3.44 0.55
N GLU A 272 21.56 -4.20 -0.51
CA GLU A 272 22.81 -4.93 -0.76
C GLU A 272 23.98 -3.98 -0.92
N THR A 273 23.80 -2.79 -1.49
CA THR A 273 24.85 -1.78 -1.64
C THR A 273 25.53 -1.46 -0.31
N SER A 274 24.75 -1.25 0.74
CA SER A 274 25.27 -0.94 2.08
C SER A 274 26.13 -2.05 2.67
N TYR A 275 25.80 -3.30 2.37
CA TYR A 275 26.54 -4.47 2.83
C TYR A 275 27.77 -4.74 1.98
N LEU A 276 27.61 -4.82 0.68
CA LEU A 276 28.69 -5.21 -0.25
C LEU A 276 29.76 -4.15 -0.37
N SER A 277 29.46 -2.86 -0.13
CA SER A 277 30.50 -1.81 -0.06
C SER A 277 31.57 -2.06 1.00
N ARG A 278 31.24 -2.87 2.02
CA ARG A 278 32.16 -3.25 3.11
C ARG A 278 32.61 -4.72 3.03
N ASN A 279 32.06 -5.50 2.14
CA ASN A 279 32.21 -6.96 2.06
C ASN A 279 32.30 -7.43 0.61
N LEU A 280 33.26 -6.85 -0.16
CA LEU A 280 33.43 -7.11 -1.59
C LEU A 280 33.62 -8.59 -1.96
N GLN A 281 34.10 -9.41 -1.01
CA GLN A 281 34.24 -10.86 -1.22
C GLN A 281 32.91 -11.60 -1.47
N TYR A 282 31.78 -10.94 -1.25
CA TYR A 282 30.44 -11.51 -1.51
C TYR A 282 29.79 -11.01 -2.80
N ALA A 283 30.52 -10.30 -3.66
CA ALA A 283 29.98 -9.79 -4.92
C ALA A 283 29.46 -10.90 -5.85
N ASP A 284 30.25 -11.96 -6.01
CA ASP A 284 29.85 -13.12 -6.82
C ASP A 284 28.60 -13.83 -6.25
N ARG A 285 28.48 -13.82 -4.93
CA ARG A 285 27.28 -14.34 -4.27
C ARG A 285 26.03 -13.51 -4.60
N PHE A 286 26.15 -12.18 -4.64
CA PHE A 286 25.02 -11.31 -5.01
C PHE A 286 24.49 -11.63 -6.40
N LEU A 287 25.39 -11.74 -7.39
CA LEU A 287 25.02 -12.14 -8.76
C LEU A 287 24.24 -13.46 -8.75
N ALA A 288 24.78 -14.50 -8.09
CA ALA A 288 24.13 -15.81 -8.04
C ALA A 288 22.75 -15.78 -7.33
N ASP A 289 22.65 -15.00 -6.24
CA ASP A 289 21.41 -14.87 -5.48
C ASP A 289 20.35 -14.08 -6.26
N TYR A 290 20.73 -13.00 -6.98
CA TYR A 290 19.83 -12.21 -7.82
C TYR A 290 19.37 -13.04 -9.04
N TYR A 291 20.30 -13.73 -9.71
CA TYR A 291 19.96 -14.65 -10.80
C TYR A 291 19.00 -15.75 -10.35
N GLY A 292 19.28 -16.39 -9.19
CA GLY A 292 18.40 -17.42 -8.64
C GLY A 292 16.99 -16.90 -8.31
N PHE A 293 16.88 -15.66 -7.82
CA PHE A 293 15.59 -15.01 -7.58
C PHE A 293 14.87 -14.71 -8.91
N LEU A 294 15.57 -14.10 -9.86
CA LEU A 294 15.02 -13.78 -11.18
C LEU A 294 14.51 -15.04 -11.91
N LYS A 295 15.27 -16.14 -11.83
CA LYS A 295 14.87 -17.44 -12.35
C LYS A 295 13.58 -17.94 -11.69
N TYR A 296 13.46 -17.83 -10.36
CA TYR A 296 12.25 -18.22 -9.65
C TYR A 296 11.04 -17.38 -10.06
N VAL A 297 11.21 -16.05 -10.20
CA VAL A 297 10.16 -15.14 -10.69
C VAL A 297 9.70 -15.57 -12.08
N ARG A 298 10.64 -15.86 -12.99
CA ARG A 298 10.34 -16.34 -14.35
C ARG A 298 9.62 -17.69 -14.36
N GLU A 299 10.04 -18.63 -13.52
CA GLU A 299 9.39 -19.94 -13.41
C GLU A 299 7.93 -19.83 -12.96
N LYS A 300 7.62 -18.89 -12.09
CA LYS A 300 6.25 -18.64 -11.61
C LYS A 300 5.42 -17.81 -12.58
N ASN A 301 6.05 -17.02 -13.45
CA ASN A 301 5.41 -16.10 -14.40
C ASN A 301 6.04 -16.24 -15.80
N PRO A 302 5.78 -17.35 -16.50
CA PRO A 302 6.51 -17.68 -17.73
C PRO A 302 6.25 -16.73 -18.89
N GLU A 303 5.11 -16.04 -18.93
CA GLU A 303 4.71 -15.17 -20.01
C GLU A 303 4.99 -13.69 -19.79
N SER A 304 5.27 -13.28 -18.55
CA SER A 304 5.44 -11.88 -18.17
C SER A 304 6.68 -11.23 -18.80
N TYR A 305 6.59 -9.94 -19.14
CA TYR A 305 7.78 -9.12 -19.30
C TYR A 305 8.35 -8.76 -17.93
N ILE A 306 9.67 -8.84 -17.76
CA ILE A 306 10.33 -8.50 -16.49
C ILE A 306 11.24 -7.31 -16.70
N ILE A 307 11.02 -6.23 -15.95
CA ILE A 307 11.80 -5.00 -15.99
C ILE A 307 12.59 -4.90 -14.68
N CYS A 308 13.90 -5.00 -14.74
CA CYS A 308 14.79 -4.85 -13.59
C CYS A 308 15.27 -3.39 -13.52
N LEU A 309 14.89 -2.66 -12.47
CA LEU A 309 15.28 -1.28 -12.21
C LEU A 309 16.31 -1.21 -11.07
N TYR A 310 17.22 -0.23 -11.14
CA TYR A 310 18.18 0.04 -10.09
C TYR A 310 18.72 1.48 -10.17
N GLY A 311 19.12 2.06 -9.04
CA GLY A 311 19.86 3.33 -8.98
C GLY A 311 19.04 4.53 -8.49
N MET A 312 17.80 4.36 -8.08
CA MET A 312 16.94 5.46 -7.62
C MET A 312 17.49 6.22 -6.40
N MET A 313 18.28 5.58 -5.52
CA MET A 313 18.99 6.21 -4.41
C MET A 313 20.52 6.34 -4.67
N GLY A 314 20.94 6.22 -5.91
CA GLY A 314 22.34 6.24 -6.33
C GLY A 314 22.80 4.90 -6.89
N VAL A 315 23.77 4.97 -7.78
CA VAL A 315 24.31 3.80 -8.49
C VAL A 315 25.56 3.28 -7.80
N ASN A 316 25.56 2.01 -7.45
CA ASN A 316 26.76 1.24 -7.15
C ASN A 316 27.06 0.33 -8.35
N THR A 317 28.21 0.49 -8.98
CA THR A 317 28.57 -0.22 -10.21
C THR A 317 28.65 -1.74 -10.02
N LEU A 318 29.01 -2.21 -8.83
CA LEU A 318 29.07 -3.64 -8.52
C LEU A 318 27.66 -4.25 -8.51
N ILE A 319 26.72 -3.57 -7.86
CA ILE A 319 25.33 -4.03 -7.79
C ILE A 319 24.65 -3.91 -9.16
N GLY A 320 24.75 -2.75 -9.79
CA GLY A 320 24.18 -2.53 -11.13
C GLY A 320 24.72 -3.52 -12.15
N GLY A 321 26.06 -3.72 -12.19
CA GLY A 321 26.69 -4.70 -13.07
C GLY A 321 26.30 -6.14 -12.75
N GLY A 322 26.07 -6.47 -11.46
CA GLY A 322 25.56 -7.79 -11.05
C GLY A 322 24.13 -8.05 -11.50
N ILE A 323 23.24 -7.05 -11.42
CA ILE A 323 21.85 -7.16 -11.91
C ILE A 323 21.86 -7.29 -13.45
N GLU A 324 22.62 -6.45 -14.15
CA GLU A 324 22.75 -6.50 -15.62
C GLU A 324 23.26 -7.87 -16.08
N ALA A 325 24.29 -8.40 -15.43
CA ALA A 325 24.84 -9.72 -15.73
C ALA A 325 23.82 -10.83 -15.46
N ALA A 326 23.07 -10.75 -14.35
CA ALA A 326 22.02 -11.72 -14.06
C ALA A 326 20.89 -11.70 -15.12
N CYS A 327 20.49 -10.52 -15.59
CA CYS A 327 19.52 -10.40 -16.67
C CYS A 327 20.06 -11.00 -17.98
N ALA A 328 21.32 -10.73 -18.31
CA ALA A 328 21.96 -11.28 -19.49
C ALA A 328 22.11 -12.82 -19.45
N GLU A 329 22.42 -13.38 -18.26
CA GLU A 329 22.54 -14.83 -18.07
C GLU A 329 21.21 -15.58 -18.21
N MET A 330 20.06 -14.88 -18.03
CA MET A 330 18.75 -15.47 -18.27
C MET A 330 18.51 -15.82 -19.76
N ASP A 331 19.19 -15.18 -20.69
CA ASP A 331 19.04 -15.36 -22.15
C ASP A 331 17.56 -15.32 -22.57
N ASP A 332 16.83 -14.31 -22.10
CA ASP A 332 15.40 -14.15 -22.26
C ASP A 332 15.05 -12.75 -22.76
N GLU A 333 14.50 -12.65 -23.98
CA GLU A 333 14.16 -11.38 -24.62
C GLU A 333 13.07 -10.58 -23.86
N LYS A 334 12.30 -11.24 -23.00
CA LYS A 334 11.29 -10.59 -22.15
C LYS A 334 11.87 -10.03 -20.83
N ILE A 335 13.19 -10.09 -20.61
CA ILE A 335 13.86 -9.54 -19.44
C ILE A 335 14.69 -8.32 -19.84
N ILE A 336 14.37 -7.17 -19.27
CA ILE A 336 14.97 -5.88 -19.62
C ILE A 336 15.64 -5.28 -18.38
N TYR A 337 16.91 -4.87 -18.50
CA TYR A 337 17.63 -4.17 -17.45
C TYR A 337 17.64 -2.66 -17.68
N ASN A 338 17.17 -1.92 -16.67
CA ASN A 338 17.26 -0.47 -16.54
C ASN A 338 16.91 0.32 -17.82
N PRO A 339 15.71 0.12 -18.40
CA PRO A 339 15.35 0.76 -19.67
C PRO A 339 15.11 2.28 -19.54
N LEU A 340 15.03 2.79 -18.29
CA LEU A 340 14.76 4.17 -17.96
C LEU A 340 16.04 4.93 -17.62
N VAL A 341 16.07 6.23 -17.92
CA VAL A 341 17.15 7.13 -17.50
C VAL A 341 16.84 7.66 -16.09
N ILE A 342 17.07 6.83 -15.09
CA ILE A 342 16.77 7.16 -13.69
C ILE A 342 17.78 8.19 -13.15
N LYS A 343 17.28 9.35 -12.70
CA LYS A 343 18.05 10.30 -11.90
C LYS A 343 17.85 9.94 -10.43
N SER A 344 18.92 9.67 -9.70
CA SER A 344 18.82 9.38 -8.28
C SER A 344 18.31 10.58 -7.49
N ASP A 345 17.52 10.31 -6.45
CA ASP A 345 17.07 11.30 -5.46
C ASP A 345 17.21 10.75 -4.04
N THR A 346 17.62 11.63 -3.12
CA THR A 346 17.82 11.32 -1.69
C THR A 346 17.34 12.48 -0.82
N SER A 347 16.37 13.25 -1.31
CA SER A 347 15.98 14.54 -0.72
C SER A 347 14.90 14.44 0.35
N ALA A 348 14.34 13.25 0.59
CA ALA A 348 13.34 13.02 1.63
C ALA A 348 13.93 12.42 2.92
N ALA A 349 13.06 11.95 3.82
CA ALA A 349 13.44 11.44 5.12
C ALA A 349 14.43 10.26 5.02
N ASN A 350 15.41 10.23 5.92
CA ASN A 350 16.48 9.22 5.94
C ASN A 350 17.22 9.08 4.59
N GLY A 351 17.27 10.14 3.76
CA GLY A 351 17.92 10.10 2.45
C GLY A 351 17.21 9.21 1.42
N HIS A 352 15.90 9.05 1.53
CA HIS A 352 15.07 8.39 0.54
C HIS A 352 14.57 9.36 -0.53
N PRO A 353 14.02 8.87 -1.65
CA PRO A 353 13.47 9.71 -2.69
C PRO A 353 12.22 10.46 -2.24
N ALA A 354 12.10 11.74 -2.62
CA ALA A 354 10.93 12.54 -2.37
C ALA A 354 9.75 12.16 -3.29
N ALA A 355 8.53 12.52 -2.88
CA ALA A 355 7.31 12.26 -3.66
C ALA A 355 7.39 12.79 -5.09
N SER A 356 8.03 13.95 -5.32
CA SER A 356 8.21 14.52 -6.66
C SER A 356 9.00 13.61 -7.60
N ALA A 357 10.13 13.06 -7.13
CA ALA A 357 10.95 12.13 -7.90
C ALA A 357 10.22 10.80 -8.13
N GLN A 358 9.57 10.27 -7.11
CA GLN A 358 8.79 9.03 -7.19
C GLN A 358 7.64 9.15 -8.22
N ILE A 359 6.95 10.30 -8.24
CA ILE A 359 5.86 10.56 -9.21
C ILE A 359 6.42 10.70 -10.63
N GLU A 360 7.58 11.35 -10.81
CA GLU A 360 8.26 11.46 -12.11
C GLU A 360 8.60 10.06 -12.64
N TRP A 361 9.28 9.23 -11.84
CA TRP A 361 9.65 7.85 -12.24
C TRP A 361 8.45 6.95 -12.52
N GLY A 362 7.37 7.11 -11.74
CA GLY A 362 6.14 6.36 -11.98
C GLY A 362 5.52 6.68 -13.34
N LYS A 363 5.52 7.96 -13.74
CA LYS A 363 5.05 8.41 -15.07
C LYS A 363 5.98 7.95 -16.18
N GLU A 364 7.31 8.09 -16.01
CA GLU A 364 8.29 7.62 -17.00
C GLU A 364 8.18 6.10 -17.22
N LEU A 365 7.93 5.33 -16.16
CA LEU A 365 7.71 3.89 -16.27
C LEU A 365 6.39 3.59 -16.99
N ALA A 366 5.32 4.32 -16.71
CA ALA A 366 4.06 4.18 -17.43
C ALA A 366 4.22 4.49 -18.92
N ASP A 367 4.87 5.61 -19.26
CA ASP A 367 5.17 6.00 -20.65
C ASP A 367 6.05 4.97 -21.37
N PHE A 368 6.93 4.27 -20.65
CA PHE A 368 7.75 3.20 -21.23
C PHE A 368 6.91 1.94 -21.51
N ILE A 369 6.02 1.59 -20.60
CA ILE A 369 5.16 0.39 -20.73
C ILE A 369 4.13 0.55 -21.86
N GLU A 370 3.62 1.75 -22.11
CA GLU A 370 2.66 2.02 -23.18
C GLU A 370 3.26 1.95 -24.59
N LYS A 371 4.60 2.01 -24.75
CA LYS A 371 5.31 1.97 -26.05
C LYS A 371 5.63 0.57 -26.50
#